data_791061a8fd841ec997985084ceab3dda
#
_entry.id   791061a8fd841ec997985084ceab3dda
#
_cell.length_a   1.000
_cell.length_b   1.000
_cell.length_c   1.000
_cell.angle_alpha   90.00
_cell.angle_beta   90.00
_cell.angle_gamma   90.00
#
_symmetry.space_group_name_H-M   'P 1'
#
loop_
_entity.id
_entity.type
_entity.pdbx_description
1 polymer ?
#
loop_
_entity_poly.entity_id
_entity_poly.type
_entity_poly.pdbx_seq_one_letter_code
_entity_poly.pdbx_strand_id
1 'polypeptide(L)' 'MIKVKVLGGREYVIDASNTLKVKDVLKKLGLKIEEYVVTKSGEVITEEDIVEDGDELILYPVVSGG' A
#
# COMPACT_ATOMS: atom_id res chain seq x y z
N MET A 1 -1.85 12.62 -5.50
CA MET A 1 -1.56 11.25 -5.97
C MET A 1 -0.94 10.41 -4.85
N ILE A 2 -1.24 9.16 -4.84
CA ILE A 2 -0.66 8.24 -3.87
C ILE A 2 0.29 7.32 -4.63
N LYS A 3 1.54 7.24 -4.16
CA LYS A 3 2.52 6.35 -4.75
C LYS A 3 2.56 5.07 -3.95
N VAL A 4 2.59 3.94 -4.65
CA VAL A 4 2.69 2.63 -4.00
C VAL A 4 3.85 1.89 -4.65
N LYS A 5 4.83 1.54 -3.83
CA LYS A 5 6.01 0.86 -4.32
C LYS A 5 6.08 -0.52 -3.70
N VAL A 6 6.16 -1.54 -4.54
CA VAL A 6 6.32 -2.91 -4.07
C VAL A 6 7.80 -3.25 -4.13
N LEU A 7 8.37 -3.64 -3.00
CA LEU A 7 9.78 -3.94 -2.93
C LEU A 7 10.11 -5.13 -3.84
N GLY A 8 11.07 -4.91 -4.73
CA GLY A 8 11.44 -5.93 -5.71
C GLY A 8 10.46 -6.08 -6.85
N GLY A 9 9.47 -5.20 -6.94
CA GLY A 9 8.42 -5.27 -7.94
C GLY A 9 8.11 -3.93 -8.56
N ARG A 10 6.85 -3.73 -8.88
CA ARG A 10 6.40 -2.55 -9.60
C ARG A 10 6.09 -1.38 -8.69
N GLU A 11 6.07 -0.21 -9.30
CA GLU A 11 5.57 1.00 -8.66
C GLU A 11 4.24 1.34 -9.29
N TYR A 12 3.33 1.84 -8.46
CA TYR A 12 2.01 2.27 -8.91
C TYR A 12 1.76 3.69 -8.45
N VAL A 13 0.98 4.41 -9.24
CA VAL A 13 0.55 5.75 -8.86
C VAL A 13 -0.97 5.76 -8.98
N ILE A 14 -1.63 6.14 -7.90
CA ILE A 14 -3.08 6.21 -7.84
C ILE A 14 -3.49 7.66 -7.71
N ASP A 15 -4.44 8.07 -8.54
CA ASP A 15 -5.03 9.39 -8.42
C ASP A 15 -6.16 9.28 -7.41
N ALA A 16 -5.99 9.94 -6.28
CA ALA A 16 -6.98 9.91 -5.22
C ALA A 16 -7.38 11.32 -4.84
N SER A 17 -8.65 11.65 -5.07
CA SER A 17 -9.18 12.95 -4.70
C SER A 17 -9.67 12.97 -3.26
N ASN A 18 -9.85 11.80 -2.65
CA ASN A 18 -10.31 11.65 -1.28
C ASN A 18 -9.36 10.77 -0.49
N THR A 19 -9.50 10.81 0.82
CA THR A 19 -8.75 9.91 1.68
C THR A 19 -9.23 8.48 1.44
N LEU A 20 -8.29 7.54 1.47
CA LEU A 20 -8.59 6.14 1.30
C LEU A 20 -7.96 5.35 2.43
N LYS A 21 -8.52 4.18 2.70
CA LYS A 21 -7.88 3.26 3.62
C LYS A 21 -6.86 2.44 2.84
N VAL A 22 -5.85 1.92 3.54
CA VAL A 22 -4.83 1.09 2.91
C VAL A 22 -5.47 -0.05 2.13
N LYS A 23 -6.48 -0.71 2.71
CA LYS A 23 -7.16 -1.82 2.04
C LYS A 23 -7.80 -1.38 0.72
N ASP A 24 -8.32 -0.16 0.66
CA ASP A 24 -8.94 0.35 -0.56
C ASP A 24 -7.88 0.60 -1.64
N VAL A 25 -6.72 1.09 -1.23
CA VAL A 25 -5.62 1.33 -2.16
C VAL A 25 -5.16 0.01 -2.79
N LEU A 26 -4.93 -0.99 -1.96
CA LEU A 26 -4.48 -2.29 -2.46
C LEU A 26 -5.55 -2.95 -3.33
N LYS A 27 -6.82 -2.79 -2.96
CA LYS A 27 -7.91 -3.34 -3.74
C LYS A 27 -7.96 -2.74 -5.14
N LYS A 28 -7.74 -1.42 -5.23
CA LYS A 28 -7.69 -0.75 -6.54
C LYS A 28 -6.59 -1.28 -7.42
N LEU A 29 -5.49 -1.71 -6.82
CA LEU A 29 -4.34 -2.23 -7.55
C LEU A 29 -4.42 -3.73 -7.80
N GLY A 30 -5.42 -4.40 -7.27
CA GLY A 30 -5.56 -5.85 -7.40
C GLY A 30 -4.58 -6.61 -6.52
N LEU A 31 -4.09 -5.98 -5.47
CA LEU A 31 -3.15 -6.60 -4.54
C LEU A 31 -3.88 -7.06 -3.29
N LYS A 32 -3.38 -8.16 -2.71
CA LYS A 32 -3.97 -8.71 -1.50
C LYS A 32 -3.20 -8.23 -0.27
N ILE A 33 -3.91 -7.64 0.66
CA ILE A 33 -3.29 -7.07 1.86
C ILE A 33 -2.55 -8.13 2.68
N GLU A 34 -3.04 -9.36 2.72
CA GLU A 34 -2.42 -10.42 3.50
C GLU A 34 -1.09 -10.89 2.91
N GLU A 35 -0.74 -10.45 1.71
CA GLU A 35 0.51 -10.83 1.07
C GLU A 35 1.62 -9.80 1.27
N TYR A 36 1.31 -8.70 1.95
CA TYR A 36 2.26 -7.60 2.10
C TYR A 36 2.24 -7.01 3.48
N VAL A 37 3.40 -6.51 3.89
CA VAL A 37 3.50 -5.61 5.04
C VAL A 37 3.54 -4.21 4.44
N VAL A 38 2.62 -3.37 4.85
CA VAL A 38 2.51 -2.01 4.31
C VAL A 38 3.18 -1.03 5.26
N THR A 39 4.02 -0.16 4.69
CA THR A 39 4.66 0.88 5.48
C THR A 39 4.40 2.24 4.86
N LYS A 40 4.39 3.26 5.71
CA LYS A 40 4.29 4.65 5.30
C LYS A 40 5.28 5.45 6.14
N SER A 41 6.17 6.18 5.48
CA SER A 41 7.21 6.97 6.17
C SER A 41 8.04 6.14 7.14
N GLY A 42 8.32 4.90 6.77
CA GLY A 42 9.14 4.00 7.59
C GLY A 42 8.40 3.30 8.71
N GLU A 43 7.10 3.54 8.85
CA GLU A 43 6.31 2.90 9.91
C GLU A 43 5.35 1.88 9.32
N VAL A 44 5.22 0.75 10.02
CA VAL A 44 4.26 -0.28 9.62
C VAL A 44 2.86 0.23 9.94
N ILE A 45 1.98 0.16 8.95
CA ILE A 45 0.59 0.57 9.12
C ILE A 45 -0.34 -0.60 8.81
N THR A 46 -1.59 -0.46 9.21
CA THR A 46 -2.58 -1.52 9.03
C THR A 46 -3.51 -1.20 7.86
N GLU A 47 -4.33 -2.17 7.51
CA GLU A 47 -5.29 -2.02 6.42
C GLU A 47 -6.36 -0.95 6.69
N GLU A 48 -6.57 -0.61 7.94
CA GLU A 48 -7.56 0.40 8.32
C GLU A 48 -7.00 1.81 8.39
N ASP A 49 -5.68 1.96 8.28
CA ASP A 49 -5.06 3.27 8.32
C ASP A 49 -5.40 4.09 7.09
N ILE A 50 -5.43 5.39 7.27
CA ILE A 50 -5.82 6.33 6.23
C ILE A 50 -4.61 6.74 5.39
N VAL A 51 -4.82 6.79 4.09
CA VAL A 51 -3.82 7.26 3.13
C VAL A 51 -4.39 8.48 2.43
N GLU A 52 -3.58 9.53 2.33
CA GLU A 52 -3.98 10.78 1.74
C GLU A 52 -3.15 11.11 0.50
N ASP A 53 -3.64 12.09 -0.26
CA ASP A 53 -2.91 12.58 -1.42
C ASP A 53 -1.52 13.04 -1.01
N GLY A 54 -0.52 12.60 -1.76
CA GLY A 54 0.86 12.92 -1.47
C GLY A 54 1.59 11.85 -0.66
N ASP A 55 0.87 10.87 -0.16
CA ASP A 55 1.49 9.79 0.62
C ASP A 55 2.18 8.79 -0.30
N GLU A 56 3.19 8.13 0.26
CA GLU A 56 3.89 7.05 -0.42
C GLU A 56 3.89 5.82 0.46
N LEU A 57 3.44 4.72 -0.11
CA LEU A 57 3.41 3.44 0.59
C LEU A 57 4.49 2.54 0.03
N ILE A 58 5.14 1.78 0.91
CA ILE A 58 6.08 0.76 0.50
C ILE A 58 5.55 -0.56 1.01
N LEU A 59 5.38 -1.51 0.10
CA LEU A 59 4.86 -2.83 0.38
C LEU A 59 5.99 -3.85 0.36
N TYR A 60 6.11 -4.60 1.45
CA TYR A 60 7.11 -5.65 1.57
C TYR A 60 6.40 -6.99 1.40
N PRO A 61 6.72 -7.75 0.34
CA PRO A 61 6.09 -9.07 0.16
C PRO A 61 6.39 -9.98 1.33
N VAL A 62 5.36 -10.67 1.77
CA VAL A 62 5.51 -11.64 2.85
C VAL A 62 5.49 -13.03 2.23
N VAL A 63 6.55 -13.79 2.48
CA VAL A 63 6.59 -15.17 2.02
C VAL A 63 6.00 -16.03 3.12
N SER A 64 4.85 -16.59 2.85
CA SER A 64 4.28 -17.54 3.79
C SER A 64 5.13 -18.80 3.69
N GLY A 65 5.82 -19.11 4.78
CA GLY A 65 6.61 -20.32 4.85
C GLY A 65 5.66 -21.51 4.87
N GLY A 66 5.58 -22.16 3.77
CA GLY A 66 4.66 -23.29 3.72
C GLY A 66 5.25 -24.40 3.00
#